data_25810d0e13654b296b5b00ec287cb65c
#
_entry.id   25810d0e13654b296b5b00ec287cb65c
#
_cell.length_a   1.000
_cell.length_b   1.000
_cell.length_c   1.000
_cell.angle_alpha   90.00
_cell.angle_beta   90.00
_cell.angle_gamma   90.00
#
_symmetry.space_group_name_H-M   'P 1'
#
loop_
_entity.id
_entity.type
_entity.pdbx_description
1 polymer ?
#
loop_
_entity_poly.entity_id
_entity_poly.type
_entity_poly.pdbx_seq_one_letter_code
_entity_poly.pdbx_strand_id
1 'polypeptide(L)'
;MSVTDIDARLRFFELSERQRDALRASRPIVERCIGSALDRFYARARTTPETARFFRDDAHMASAHAAQTRHWMHLISGRFDADYYDSVRRIGAVHAHIGLEPRWYIGAYSLVLEEIIRAVDRAASPWKRLLGQRAARSEMIAALTKAALLDMELSISIYFDEATAERNRAIATLDGALARLANGDLAEDVAGLPAAFASLERSYNMTLANLRATIGSVVQASGAIQGGSHDIAAASEDLARRMESNAAALEQTAA
;
A
#
# COMPACT_ATOMS: atom_id res chain seq x y z
N MET A 1 12.62 -9.13 -0.04
CA MET A 1 13.41 -9.57 1.15
C MET A 1 13.73 -11.04 1.03
N SER A 2 14.97 -11.46 1.31
CA SER A 2 15.44 -12.85 1.22
C SER A 2 15.63 -13.47 2.62
N VAL A 3 15.76 -14.79 2.71
CA VAL A 3 16.10 -15.51 3.96
C VAL A 3 17.37 -14.94 4.61
N THR A 4 18.31 -14.44 3.81
CA THR A 4 19.54 -13.74 4.24
C THR A 4 19.26 -12.51 5.10
N ASP A 5 18.12 -11.88 4.93
CA ASP A 5 17.71 -10.66 5.64
C ASP A 5 17.22 -10.99 7.08
N ILE A 6 16.55 -12.13 7.27
CA ILE A 6 16.11 -12.54 8.60
C ILE A 6 17.32 -12.91 9.50
N ASP A 7 18.35 -13.55 8.94
CA ASP A 7 19.57 -13.88 9.67
C ASP A 7 20.35 -12.63 10.11
N ALA A 8 20.38 -11.59 9.26
CA ALA A 8 20.99 -10.32 9.61
C ALA A 8 20.24 -9.65 10.78
N ARG A 9 18.92 -9.69 10.77
CA ARG A 9 18.08 -9.14 11.84
C ARG A 9 18.24 -9.94 13.13
N LEU A 10 18.21 -11.27 13.07
CA LEU A 10 18.44 -12.12 14.24
C LEU A 10 19.79 -11.82 14.91
N ARG A 11 20.83 -11.58 14.12
CA ARG A 11 22.15 -11.16 14.63
C ARG A 11 22.09 -9.78 15.27
N PHE A 12 21.45 -8.81 14.62
CA PHE A 12 21.32 -7.43 15.14
C PHE A 12 20.52 -7.39 16.44
N PHE A 13 19.44 -8.17 16.55
CA PHE A 13 18.65 -8.31 17.77
C PHE A 13 19.37 -9.18 18.83
N GLU A 14 20.53 -9.76 18.52
CA GLU A 14 21.25 -10.69 19.38
C GLU A 14 20.34 -11.82 19.91
N LEU A 15 19.44 -12.32 19.06
CA LEU A 15 18.54 -13.40 19.42
C LEU A 15 19.28 -14.75 19.27
N SER A 16 20.20 -14.99 20.21
CA SER A 16 21.06 -16.16 20.24
C SER A 16 20.29 -17.46 20.47
N GLU A 17 20.93 -18.61 20.25
CA GLU A 17 20.31 -19.93 20.51
C GLU A 17 19.87 -20.07 21.96
N ARG A 18 20.65 -19.59 22.92
CA ARG A 18 20.27 -19.53 24.34
C ARG A 18 18.94 -18.75 24.54
N GLN A 19 18.72 -17.66 23.87
CA GLN A 19 17.47 -16.89 23.96
C GLN A 19 16.32 -17.60 23.25
N ARG A 20 16.58 -18.30 22.15
CA ARG A 20 15.58 -19.17 21.52
C ARG A 20 15.17 -20.33 22.43
N ASP A 21 16.12 -20.89 23.20
CA ASP A 21 15.80 -21.88 24.24
C ASP A 21 14.92 -21.28 25.34
N ALA A 22 15.20 -20.05 25.76
CA ALA A 22 14.37 -19.33 26.72
C ALA A 22 12.96 -19.06 26.19
N LEU A 23 12.81 -18.75 24.89
CA LEU A 23 11.51 -18.65 24.21
C LEU A 23 10.77 -19.98 24.26
N ARG A 24 11.40 -21.06 23.84
CA ARG A 24 10.82 -22.43 23.90
C ARG A 24 10.38 -22.82 25.32
N ALA A 25 11.18 -22.46 26.31
CA ALA A 25 10.85 -22.70 27.73
C ALA A 25 9.66 -21.84 28.22
N SER A 26 9.36 -20.70 27.58
CA SER A 26 8.19 -19.87 27.92
C SER A 26 6.87 -20.46 27.43
N ARG A 27 6.90 -21.40 26.49
CA ARG A 27 5.74 -21.97 25.80
C ARG A 27 4.60 -22.37 26.75
N PRO A 28 4.80 -23.15 27.81
CA PRO A 28 3.71 -23.57 28.68
C PRO A 28 3.05 -22.42 29.44
N ILE A 29 3.76 -21.31 29.63
CA ILE A 29 3.23 -20.10 30.26
C ILE A 29 2.39 -19.35 29.26
N VAL A 30 2.92 -19.13 28.05
CA VAL A 30 2.22 -18.38 26.98
C VAL A 30 0.97 -19.11 26.53
N GLU A 31 1.00 -20.44 26.36
CA GLU A 31 -0.19 -21.24 26.03
C GLU A 31 -1.35 -21.04 27.01
N ARG A 32 -1.07 -20.83 28.29
CA ARG A 32 -2.11 -20.57 29.29
C ARG A 32 -2.65 -19.16 29.32
N CYS A 33 -1.89 -18.16 28.83
CA CYS A 33 -2.29 -16.76 28.97
C CYS A 33 -2.60 -16.07 27.63
N ILE A 34 -2.20 -16.64 26.49
CA ILE A 34 -2.34 -15.95 25.18
C ILE A 34 -3.81 -15.69 24.84
N GLY A 35 -4.72 -16.62 25.14
CA GLY A 35 -6.15 -16.43 24.91
C GLY A 35 -6.66 -15.19 25.65
N SER A 36 -6.45 -15.09 26.96
CA SER A 36 -6.89 -13.95 27.76
C SER A 36 -6.17 -12.64 27.40
N ALA A 37 -4.90 -12.72 26.98
CA ALA A 37 -4.16 -11.55 26.50
C ALA A 37 -4.78 -10.99 25.21
N LEU A 38 -5.15 -11.86 24.28
CA LEU A 38 -5.83 -11.49 23.04
C LEU A 38 -7.27 -11.04 23.29
N ASP A 39 -8.01 -11.67 24.20
CA ASP A 39 -9.36 -11.21 24.59
C ASP A 39 -9.33 -9.75 25.06
N ARG A 40 -8.37 -9.40 25.92
CA ARG A 40 -8.16 -8.02 26.37
C ARG A 40 -7.85 -7.08 25.21
N PHE A 41 -6.97 -7.47 24.31
CA PHE A 41 -6.66 -6.69 23.11
C PHE A 41 -7.88 -6.48 22.23
N TYR A 42 -8.62 -7.55 21.88
CA TYR A 42 -9.80 -7.45 21.01
C TYR A 42 -10.96 -6.69 21.66
N ALA A 43 -11.13 -6.77 22.98
CA ALA A 43 -12.07 -5.92 23.70
C ALA A 43 -11.71 -4.43 23.53
N ARG A 44 -10.42 -4.08 23.60
CA ARG A 44 -9.94 -2.72 23.36
C ARG A 44 -10.12 -2.31 21.91
N ALA A 45 -9.77 -3.18 20.95
CA ALA A 45 -9.91 -2.92 19.53
C ALA A 45 -11.37 -2.67 19.13
N ARG A 46 -12.33 -3.36 19.73
CA ARG A 46 -13.78 -3.19 19.52
C ARG A 46 -14.27 -1.81 19.99
N THR A 47 -13.71 -1.27 21.06
CA THR A 47 -14.13 0.01 21.65
C THR A 47 -13.38 1.22 21.08
N THR A 48 -12.41 1.02 20.22
CA THR A 48 -11.63 2.07 19.56
C THR A 48 -12.13 2.21 18.12
N PRO A 49 -12.79 3.34 17.73
CA PRO A 49 -13.43 3.48 16.41
C PRO A 49 -12.48 3.22 15.24
N GLU A 50 -11.21 3.66 15.36
CA GLU A 50 -10.18 3.54 14.33
C GLU A 50 -9.79 2.08 14.06
N THR A 51 -9.93 1.20 15.04
CA THR A 51 -9.63 -0.23 14.89
C THR A 51 -10.89 -1.08 14.71
N ALA A 52 -12.02 -0.70 15.30
CA ALA A 52 -13.28 -1.41 15.19
C ALA A 52 -13.75 -1.55 13.73
N ARG A 53 -13.52 -0.54 12.90
CA ARG A 53 -13.91 -0.51 11.48
C ARG A 53 -13.28 -1.62 10.62
N PHE A 54 -12.22 -2.26 11.07
CA PHE A 54 -11.56 -3.34 10.34
C PHE A 54 -12.26 -4.69 10.53
N PHE A 55 -13.21 -4.79 11.48
CA PHE A 55 -13.93 -6.02 11.76
C PHE A 55 -15.39 -5.89 11.29
N ARG A 56 -15.80 -6.78 10.38
CA ARG A 56 -17.15 -6.78 9.82
C ARG A 56 -18.19 -7.26 10.83
N ASP A 57 -17.81 -8.26 11.64
CA ASP A 57 -18.67 -8.95 12.60
C ASP A 57 -17.84 -9.69 13.64
N ASP A 58 -18.51 -10.30 14.62
CA ASP A 58 -17.89 -11.07 15.68
C ASP A 58 -17.18 -12.34 15.16
N ALA A 59 -17.68 -12.96 14.10
CA ALA A 59 -17.06 -14.14 13.49
C ALA A 59 -15.73 -13.79 12.84
N HIS A 60 -15.63 -12.63 12.16
CA HIS A 60 -14.40 -12.12 11.60
C HIS A 60 -13.37 -11.82 12.70
N MET A 61 -13.81 -11.20 13.80
CA MET A 61 -12.95 -10.93 14.95
C MET A 61 -12.46 -12.23 15.62
N ALA A 62 -13.31 -13.22 15.77
CA ALA A 62 -12.93 -14.53 16.31
C ALA A 62 -11.91 -15.26 15.41
N SER A 63 -12.07 -15.15 14.08
CA SER A 63 -11.10 -15.69 13.13
C SER A 63 -9.72 -15.01 13.25
N ALA A 64 -9.70 -13.70 13.39
CA ALA A 64 -8.47 -12.92 13.60
C ALA A 64 -7.80 -13.30 14.93
N HIS A 65 -8.58 -13.44 16.02
CA HIS A 65 -8.10 -13.90 17.32
C HIS A 65 -7.43 -15.28 17.22
N ALA A 66 -8.08 -16.25 16.56
CA ALA A 66 -7.52 -17.57 16.35
C ALA A 66 -6.23 -17.56 15.50
N ALA A 67 -6.18 -16.72 14.48
CA ALA A 67 -5.00 -16.52 13.65
C ALA A 67 -3.83 -15.94 14.46
N GLN A 68 -4.09 -14.93 15.29
CA GLN A 68 -3.08 -14.34 16.16
C GLN A 68 -2.59 -15.33 17.23
N THR A 69 -3.49 -16.15 17.81
CA THR A 69 -3.08 -17.21 18.75
C THR A 69 -2.05 -18.13 18.10
N ARG A 70 -2.33 -18.62 16.88
CA ARG A 70 -1.40 -19.48 16.14
C ARG A 70 -0.07 -18.76 15.84
N HIS A 71 -0.14 -17.50 15.49
CA HIS A 71 1.05 -16.70 15.18
C HIS A 71 1.95 -16.53 16.43
N TRP A 72 1.38 -16.17 17.58
CA TRP A 72 2.14 -16.09 18.83
C TRP A 72 2.76 -17.45 19.23
N MET A 73 2.04 -18.54 19.01
CA MET A 73 2.59 -19.88 19.24
C MET A 73 3.74 -20.23 18.30
N HIS A 74 3.70 -19.73 17.05
CA HIS A 74 4.81 -19.85 16.11
C HIS A 74 6.02 -19.01 16.56
N LEU A 75 5.80 -17.75 16.93
CA LEU A 75 6.84 -16.85 17.44
C LEU A 75 7.62 -17.46 18.62
N ILE A 76 6.91 -17.95 19.64
CA ILE A 76 7.55 -18.54 20.83
C ILE A 76 8.18 -19.92 20.58
N SER A 77 7.96 -20.53 19.41
CA SER A 77 8.68 -21.74 19.03
C SER A 77 10.19 -21.49 18.86
N GLY A 78 10.58 -20.22 18.70
CA GLY A 78 11.96 -19.82 18.46
C GLY A 78 12.50 -20.26 17.10
N ARG A 79 11.61 -20.72 16.20
CA ARG A 79 11.94 -21.06 14.81
C ARG A 79 11.68 -19.85 13.93
N PHE A 80 12.75 -19.22 13.50
CA PHE A 80 12.70 -18.07 12.58
C PHE A 80 13.11 -18.54 11.19
N ASP A 81 12.39 -19.54 10.69
CA ASP A 81 12.59 -20.18 9.39
C ASP A 81 11.76 -19.52 8.27
N ALA A 82 11.81 -20.08 7.07
CA ALA A 82 11.07 -19.57 5.92
C ALA A 82 9.56 -19.56 6.16
N ASP A 83 9.01 -20.58 6.84
CA ASP A 83 7.57 -20.67 7.13
C ASP A 83 7.12 -19.55 8.09
N TYR A 84 7.96 -19.24 9.09
CA TYR A 84 7.74 -18.11 9.99
C TYR A 84 7.73 -16.79 9.20
N TYR A 85 8.75 -16.56 8.36
CA TYR A 85 8.86 -15.36 7.55
C TYR A 85 7.66 -15.18 6.61
N ASP A 86 7.24 -16.24 5.93
CA ASP A 86 6.07 -16.21 5.04
C ASP A 86 4.77 -15.93 5.81
N SER A 87 4.68 -16.40 7.05
CA SER A 87 3.55 -16.07 7.93
C SER A 87 3.52 -14.58 8.27
N VAL A 88 4.65 -14.02 8.70
CA VAL A 88 4.78 -12.58 9.02
C VAL A 88 4.52 -11.72 7.78
N ARG A 89 5.04 -12.13 6.62
CA ARG A 89 4.82 -11.43 5.35
C ARG A 89 3.33 -11.36 4.99
N ARG A 90 2.59 -12.46 5.14
CA ARG A 90 1.13 -12.45 4.91
C ARG A 90 0.41 -11.51 5.87
N ILE A 91 0.81 -11.49 7.15
CA ILE A 91 0.22 -10.60 8.16
C ILE A 91 0.48 -9.14 7.81
N GLY A 92 1.74 -8.76 7.51
CA GLY A 92 2.12 -7.41 7.14
C GLY A 92 1.40 -6.92 5.87
N ALA A 93 1.31 -7.77 4.84
CA ALA A 93 0.59 -7.46 3.60
C ALA A 93 -0.93 -7.26 3.84
N VAL A 94 -1.56 -8.09 4.68
CA VAL A 94 -2.97 -7.90 5.03
C VAL A 94 -3.18 -6.57 5.75
N HIS A 95 -2.33 -6.21 6.69
CA HIS A 95 -2.41 -4.93 7.42
C HIS A 95 -2.21 -3.73 6.50
N ALA A 96 -1.28 -3.81 5.55
CA ALA A 96 -1.10 -2.79 4.53
C ALA A 96 -2.36 -2.64 3.66
N HIS A 97 -2.89 -3.76 3.17
CA HIS A 97 -4.06 -3.77 2.29
C HIS A 97 -5.32 -3.17 2.93
N ILE A 98 -5.57 -3.45 4.22
CA ILE A 98 -6.72 -2.88 4.95
C ILE A 98 -6.45 -1.46 5.49
N GLY A 99 -5.24 -0.93 5.32
CA GLY A 99 -4.85 0.40 5.80
C GLY A 99 -4.74 0.48 7.34
N LEU A 100 -4.37 -0.63 8.01
CA LEU A 100 -4.12 -0.62 9.45
C LEU A 100 -2.79 0.07 9.73
N GLU A 101 -2.84 1.27 10.29
CA GLU A 101 -1.64 2.05 10.59
C GLU A 101 -0.74 1.36 11.63
N PRO A 102 0.61 1.46 11.47
CA PRO A 102 1.58 0.83 12.37
C PRO A 102 1.38 1.16 13.85
N ARG A 103 0.85 2.35 14.19
CA ARG A 103 0.57 2.76 15.58
C ARG A 103 -0.36 1.79 16.31
N TRP A 104 -1.38 1.27 15.63
CA TRP A 104 -2.34 0.33 16.22
C TRP A 104 -1.75 -1.04 16.41
N TYR A 105 -0.89 -1.44 15.48
CA TYR A 105 -0.13 -2.67 15.54
C TYR A 105 0.84 -2.68 16.73
N ILE A 106 1.62 -1.60 16.88
CA ILE A 106 2.52 -1.41 18.04
C ILE A 106 1.73 -1.44 19.35
N GLY A 107 0.58 -0.75 19.42
CA GLY A 107 -0.30 -0.76 20.58
C GLY A 107 -0.80 -2.16 20.94
N ALA A 108 -1.20 -2.95 19.94
CA ALA A 108 -1.64 -4.34 20.13
C ALA A 108 -0.53 -5.20 20.75
N TYR A 109 0.69 -5.12 20.21
CA TYR A 109 1.85 -5.85 20.76
C TYR A 109 2.14 -5.45 22.20
N SER A 110 2.04 -4.17 22.54
CA SER A 110 2.28 -3.71 23.90
C SER A 110 1.29 -4.34 24.91
N LEU A 111 0.01 -4.44 24.56
CA LEU A 111 -1.01 -5.03 25.42
C LEU A 111 -0.82 -6.54 25.60
N VAL A 112 -0.56 -7.25 24.51
CA VAL A 112 -0.36 -8.72 24.55
C VAL A 112 0.94 -9.07 25.27
N LEU A 113 2.03 -8.37 24.97
CA LEU A 113 3.33 -8.59 25.60
C LEU A 113 3.31 -8.29 27.10
N GLU A 114 2.60 -7.23 27.53
CA GLU A 114 2.40 -6.92 28.94
C GLU A 114 1.79 -8.11 29.69
N GLU A 115 0.72 -8.69 29.17
CA GLU A 115 0.06 -9.86 29.82
C GLU A 115 0.95 -11.09 29.84
N ILE A 116 1.71 -11.34 28.77
CA ILE A 116 2.68 -12.44 28.72
C ILE A 116 3.78 -12.25 29.78
N ILE A 117 4.36 -11.04 29.86
CA ILE A 117 5.40 -10.71 30.86
C ILE A 117 4.86 -10.89 32.29
N ARG A 118 3.64 -10.39 32.56
CA ARG A 118 2.98 -10.59 33.85
C ARG A 118 2.74 -12.07 34.18
N ALA A 119 2.39 -12.88 33.16
CA ALA A 119 2.22 -14.32 33.35
C ALA A 119 3.54 -15.00 33.67
N VAL A 120 4.64 -14.62 33.01
CA VAL A 120 6.00 -15.12 33.31
C VAL A 120 6.40 -14.71 34.74
N ASP A 121 6.07 -13.49 35.17
CA ASP A 121 6.36 -13.04 36.52
C ASP A 121 5.58 -13.82 37.58
N ARG A 122 4.28 -14.04 37.34
CA ARG A 122 3.40 -14.83 38.25
C ARG A 122 3.78 -16.30 38.33
N ALA A 123 4.28 -16.87 37.25
CA ALA A 123 4.69 -18.27 37.21
C ALA A 123 5.91 -18.59 38.10
N ALA A 124 6.66 -17.58 38.52
CA ALA A 124 7.78 -17.73 39.42
C ALA A 124 7.31 -17.87 40.87
N SER A 125 7.38 -19.09 41.41
CA SER A 125 7.12 -19.37 42.84
C SER A 125 8.02 -18.53 43.76
N PRO A 126 7.50 -17.98 44.89
CA PRO A 126 8.31 -17.22 45.84
C PRO A 126 9.57 -17.96 46.31
N TRP A 127 9.47 -19.27 46.55
CA TRP A 127 10.60 -20.13 46.95
C TRP A 127 11.64 -20.34 45.84
N LYS A 128 11.21 -20.41 44.59
CA LYS A 128 12.09 -20.47 43.42
C LYS A 128 12.81 -19.16 43.12
N ARG A 129 12.23 -18.01 43.56
CA ARG A 129 12.90 -16.69 43.51
C ARG A 129 14.16 -16.65 44.39
N LEU A 130 14.18 -17.38 45.52
CA LEU A 130 15.34 -17.48 46.42
C LEU A 130 16.48 -18.36 45.87
N LEU A 131 16.16 -19.33 45.01
CA LEU A 131 17.07 -20.36 44.50
C LEU A 131 17.70 -20.03 43.12
N GLY A 132 17.93 -18.78 42.79
CA GLY A 132 18.71 -18.41 41.57
C GLY A 132 17.94 -18.37 40.26
N GLN A 133 16.61 -18.57 40.25
CA GLN A 133 15.80 -18.50 39.01
C GLN A 133 15.53 -17.07 38.50
N ARG A 134 16.06 -16.02 39.15
CA ARG A 134 15.96 -14.64 38.67
C ARG A 134 16.59 -14.47 37.28
N ALA A 135 17.76 -15.08 37.05
CA ALA A 135 18.48 -15.00 35.79
C ALA A 135 17.70 -15.66 34.65
N ALA A 136 17.15 -16.86 34.85
CA ALA A 136 16.36 -17.55 33.84
C ALA A 136 15.07 -16.81 33.45
N ARG A 137 14.40 -16.20 34.45
CA ARG A 137 13.21 -15.36 34.21
C ARG A 137 13.55 -14.10 33.43
N SER A 138 14.61 -13.40 33.83
CA SER A 138 15.08 -12.20 33.14
C SER A 138 15.44 -12.52 31.68
N GLU A 139 16.12 -13.64 31.44
CA GLU A 139 16.44 -14.12 30.10
C GLU A 139 15.18 -14.42 29.29
N MET A 140 14.18 -15.08 29.89
CA MET A 140 12.91 -15.38 29.23
C MET A 140 12.16 -14.09 28.84
N ILE A 141 12.09 -13.10 29.74
CA ILE A 141 11.46 -11.80 29.47
C ILE A 141 12.23 -11.07 28.35
N ALA A 142 13.56 -11.06 28.42
CA ALA A 142 14.40 -10.44 27.38
C ALA A 142 14.19 -11.11 26.03
N ALA A 143 14.16 -12.42 25.98
CA ALA A 143 13.92 -13.19 24.75
C ALA A 143 12.52 -12.94 24.17
N LEU A 144 11.48 -12.94 25.00
CA LEU A 144 10.11 -12.62 24.60
C LEU A 144 10.00 -11.20 24.05
N THR A 145 10.62 -10.23 24.71
CA THR A 145 10.64 -8.84 24.26
C THR A 145 11.34 -8.68 22.92
N LYS A 146 12.54 -9.27 22.77
CA LYS A 146 13.30 -9.23 21.52
C LYS A 146 12.55 -9.91 20.37
N ALA A 147 11.96 -11.09 20.63
CA ALA A 147 11.19 -11.81 19.62
C ALA A 147 9.95 -11.03 19.18
N ALA A 148 9.20 -10.45 20.12
CA ALA A 148 8.03 -9.62 19.81
C ALA A 148 8.41 -8.36 19.04
N LEU A 149 9.52 -7.70 19.41
CA LEU A 149 10.00 -6.51 18.68
C LEU A 149 10.50 -6.86 17.28
N LEU A 150 11.19 -8.01 17.12
CA LEU A 150 11.62 -8.49 15.81
C LEU A 150 10.42 -8.78 14.90
N ASP A 151 9.42 -9.48 15.42
CA ASP A 151 8.19 -9.80 14.68
C ASP A 151 7.42 -8.54 14.27
N MET A 152 7.31 -7.60 15.18
CA MET A 152 6.70 -6.30 14.92
C MET A 152 7.49 -5.51 13.86
N GLU A 153 8.83 -5.48 13.95
CA GLU A 153 9.70 -4.81 12.97
C GLU A 153 9.53 -5.43 11.58
N LEU A 154 9.54 -6.76 11.48
CA LEU A 154 9.32 -7.47 10.22
C LEU A 154 7.96 -7.11 9.59
N SER A 155 6.90 -7.12 10.38
CA SER A 155 5.56 -6.78 9.89
C SER A 155 5.44 -5.33 9.45
N ILE A 156 6.05 -4.40 10.18
CA ILE A 156 6.09 -2.97 9.82
C ILE A 156 6.94 -2.73 8.58
N SER A 157 8.07 -3.43 8.46
CA SER A 157 8.93 -3.36 7.26
C SER A 157 8.15 -3.78 6.02
N ILE A 158 7.43 -4.90 6.09
CA ILE A 158 6.60 -5.40 5.00
C ILE A 158 5.47 -4.41 4.66
N TYR A 159 4.83 -3.81 5.67
CA TYR A 159 3.84 -2.77 5.48
C TYR A 159 4.39 -1.59 4.65
N PHE A 160 5.59 -1.10 4.98
CA PHE A 160 6.22 -0.01 4.24
C PHE A 160 6.69 -0.43 2.85
N ASP A 161 7.17 -1.65 2.69
CA ASP A 161 7.57 -2.20 1.38
C ASP A 161 6.36 -2.25 0.43
N GLU A 162 5.22 -2.76 0.89
CA GLU A 162 3.97 -2.82 0.11
C GLU A 162 3.45 -1.41 -0.24
N ALA A 163 3.38 -0.50 0.73
CA ALA A 163 2.96 0.88 0.50
C ALA A 163 3.88 1.61 -0.47
N THR A 164 5.19 1.35 -0.39
CA THR A 164 6.19 1.92 -1.30
C THR A 164 6.06 1.34 -2.70
N ALA A 165 5.86 0.03 -2.83
CA ALA A 165 5.65 -0.63 -4.12
C ALA A 165 4.37 -0.13 -4.80
N GLU A 166 3.28 0.05 -4.06
CA GLU A 166 2.03 0.61 -4.55
C GLU A 166 2.21 2.04 -5.07
N ARG A 167 2.87 2.89 -4.28
CA ARG A 167 3.20 4.26 -4.69
C ARG A 167 4.06 4.30 -5.95
N ASN A 168 5.10 3.47 -6.01
CA ASN A 168 6.01 3.44 -7.16
C ASN A 168 5.30 2.96 -8.43
N ARG A 169 4.37 2.00 -8.33
CA ARG A 169 3.52 1.57 -9.45
C ARG A 169 2.65 2.73 -9.95
N ALA A 170 2.00 3.47 -9.04
CA ALA A 170 1.19 4.62 -9.41
C ALA A 170 2.02 5.70 -10.13
N ILE A 171 3.21 6.02 -9.61
CA ILE A 171 4.14 6.98 -10.22
C ILE A 171 4.55 6.51 -11.62
N ALA A 172 4.95 5.25 -11.78
CA ALA A 172 5.37 4.72 -13.08
C ALA A 172 4.22 4.73 -14.11
N THR A 173 3.00 4.44 -13.70
CA THR A 173 1.81 4.52 -14.57
C THR A 173 1.57 5.95 -15.05
N LEU A 174 1.65 6.93 -14.15
CA LEU A 174 1.47 8.34 -14.51
C LEU A 174 2.62 8.90 -15.35
N ASP A 175 3.85 8.51 -15.05
CA ASP A 175 5.04 8.89 -15.84
C ASP A 175 4.91 8.40 -17.28
N GLY A 176 4.52 7.13 -17.47
CA GLY A 176 4.25 6.58 -18.79
C GLY A 176 3.10 7.28 -19.52
N ALA A 177 2.04 7.67 -18.81
CA ALA A 177 0.93 8.43 -19.39
C ALA A 177 1.36 9.84 -19.80
N LEU A 178 2.13 10.53 -18.96
CA LEU A 178 2.69 11.85 -19.28
C LEU A 178 3.67 11.79 -20.46
N ALA A 179 4.48 10.74 -20.55
CA ALA A 179 5.39 10.55 -21.69
C ALA A 179 4.62 10.35 -23.01
N ARG A 180 3.51 9.60 -23.02
CA ARG A 180 2.61 9.49 -24.18
C ARG A 180 2.03 10.87 -24.56
N LEU A 181 1.50 11.58 -23.56
CA LEU A 181 0.96 12.91 -23.77
C LEU A 181 1.99 13.87 -24.36
N ALA A 182 3.23 13.86 -23.86
CA ALA A 182 4.33 14.68 -24.39
C ALA A 182 4.69 14.35 -25.84
N ASN A 183 4.45 13.11 -26.28
CA ASN A 183 4.62 12.67 -27.67
C ASN A 183 3.37 12.90 -28.55
N GLY A 184 2.36 13.59 -28.03
CA GLY A 184 1.13 13.90 -28.77
C GLY A 184 0.12 12.76 -28.81
N ASP A 185 0.36 11.67 -28.10
CA ASP A 185 -0.59 10.57 -27.97
C ASP A 185 -1.64 10.90 -26.90
N LEU A 186 -2.85 11.18 -27.36
CA LEU A 186 -4.01 11.49 -26.53
C LEU A 186 -5.01 10.33 -26.46
N ALA A 187 -4.65 9.09 -26.92
CA ALA A 187 -5.63 8.04 -27.15
C ALA A 187 -6.16 7.41 -25.87
N GLU A 188 -5.32 7.23 -24.85
CA GLU A 188 -5.64 6.41 -23.68
C GLU A 188 -5.74 7.22 -22.39
N ASP A 189 -6.82 6.95 -21.63
CA ASP A 189 -6.99 7.43 -20.27
C ASP A 189 -6.15 6.60 -19.30
N VAL A 190 -5.79 7.18 -18.15
CA VAL A 190 -5.22 6.45 -17.02
C VAL A 190 -6.35 5.81 -16.23
N ALA A 191 -6.18 4.53 -15.87
CA ALA A 191 -7.12 3.79 -15.06
C ALA A 191 -6.41 2.85 -14.08
N GLY A 192 -7.09 2.53 -12.97
CA GLY A 192 -6.64 1.52 -12.02
C GLY A 192 -5.56 2.00 -11.05
N LEU A 193 -5.41 3.30 -10.85
CA LEU A 193 -4.57 3.80 -9.79
C LEU A 193 -5.17 3.47 -8.40
N PRO A 194 -4.33 3.25 -7.38
CA PRO A 194 -4.79 3.07 -6.02
C PRO A 194 -5.68 4.21 -5.54
N ALA A 195 -6.60 3.93 -4.60
CA ALA A 195 -7.57 4.90 -4.09
C ALA A 195 -6.94 6.22 -3.60
N ALA A 196 -5.72 6.15 -3.04
CA ALA A 196 -4.96 7.32 -2.62
C ALA A 196 -4.60 8.27 -3.79
N PHE A 197 -4.59 7.78 -5.03
CA PHE A 197 -4.24 8.53 -6.24
C PHE A 197 -5.45 8.80 -7.15
N ALA A 198 -6.67 8.45 -6.72
CA ALA A 198 -7.89 8.60 -7.53
C ALA A 198 -8.18 10.06 -7.95
N SER A 199 -7.78 11.05 -7.15
CA SER A 199 -7.91 12.46 -7.53
C SER A 199 -6.97 12.82 -8.68
N LEU A 200 -5.76 12.28 -8.68
CA LEU A 200 -4.75 12.51 -9.71
C LEU A 200 -5.15 11.84 -11.03
N GLU A 201 -5.68 10.61 -10.97
CA GLU A 201 -6.27 9.91 -12.11
C GLU A 201 -7.38 10.75 -12.77
N ARG A 202 -8.33 11.24 -11.98
CA ARG A 202 -9.40 12.11 -12.49
C ARG A 202 -8.88 13.40 -13.12
N SER A 203 -7.92 14.07 -12.46
CA SER A 203 -7.35 15.32 -12.96
C SER A 203 -6.60 15.13 -14.27
N TYR A 204 -5.83 14.05 -14.39
CA TYR A 204 -5.15 13.69 -15.64
C TYR A 204 -6.16 13.45 -16.77
N ASN A 205 -7.15 12.60 -16.55
CA ASN A 205 -8.14 12.25 -17.57
C ASN A 205 -9.01 13.45 -17.99
N MET A 206 -9.35 14.34 -17.06
CA MET A 206 -10.04 15.59 -17.37
C MET A 206 -9.18 16.52 -18.23
N THR A 207 -7.89 16.65 -17.92
CA THR A 207 -6.94 17.42 -18.74
C THR A 207 -6.83 16.86 -20.15
N LEU A 208 -6.73 15.52 -20.26
CA LEU A 208 -6.66 14.83 -21.54
C LEU A 208 -7.92 15.04 -22.38
N ALA A 209 -9.10 14.94 -21.76
CA ALA A 209 -10.38 15.22 -22.42
C ALA A 209 -10.47 16.67 -22.95
N ASN A 210 -10.04 17.64 -22.16
CA ASN A 210 -10.00 19.05 -22.56
C ASN A 210 -9.04 19.27 -23.74
N LEU A 211 -7.88 18.64 -23.75
CA LEU A 211 -6.92 18.70 -24.86
C LEU A 211 -7.51 18.10 -26.14
N ARG A 212 -8.16 16.92 -26.05
CA ARG A 212 -8.86 16.30 -27.18
C ARG A 212 -9.92 17.24 -27.77
N ALA A 213 -10.74 17.84 -26.92
CA ALA A 213 -11.78 18.78 -27.35
C ALA A 213 -11.18 20.02 -28.03
N THR A 214 -10.12 20.59 -27.46
CA THR A 214 -9.44 21.76 -28.02
C THR A 214 -8.84 21.47 -29.39
N ILE A 215 -8.12 20.36 -29.53
CA ILE A 215 -7.51 19.94 -30.80
C ILE A 215 -8.60 19.66 -31.83
N GLY A 216 -9.69 18.99 -31.44
CA GLY A 216 -10.85 18.77 -32.31
C GLY A 216 -11.43 20.06 -32.86
N SER A 217 -11.60 21.08 -32.01
CA SER A 217 -12.08 22.41 -32.42
C SER A 217 -11.12 23.10 -33.38
N VAL A 218 -9.81 23.00 -33.15
CA VAL A 218 -8.79 23.55 -34.06
C VAL A 218 -8.83 22.89 -35.42
N VAL A 219 -8.92 21.57 -35.47
CA VAL A 219 -9.02 20.79 -36.71
C VAL A 219 -10.28 21.19 -37.49
N GLN A 220 -11.42 21.33 -36.82
CA GLN A 220 -12.68 21.76 -37.44
C GLN A 220 -12.58 23.18 -37.98
N ALA A 221 -12.02 24.12 -37.20
CA ALA A 221 -11.82 25.52 -37.67
C ALA A 221 -10.86 25.59 -38.86
N SER A 222 -9.78 24.81 -38.85
CA SER A 222 -8.82 24.72 -39.97
C SER A 222 -9.49 24.17 -41.23
N GLY A 223 -10.34 23.17 -41.11
CA GLY A 223 -11.13 22.66 -42.24
C GLY A 223 -12.10 23.71 -42.83
N ALA A 224 -12.77 24.48 -41.97
CA ALA A 224 -13.64 25.58 -42.40
C ALA A 224 -12.86 26.69 -43.13
N ILE A 225 -11.67 27.05 -42.62
CA ILE A 225 -10.79 28.04 -43.28
C ILE A 225 -10.34 27.51 -44.65
N GLN A 226 -9.97 26.25 -44.75
CA GLN A 226 -9.55 25.65 -46.01
C GLN A 226 -10.68 25.62 -47.04
N GLY A 227 -11.91 25.26 -46.62
CA GLY A 227 -13.12 25.35 -47.47
C GLY A 227 -13.39 26.75 -47.93
N GLY A 228 -13.43 27.75 -47.02
CA GLY A 228 -13.62 29.15 -47.36
C GLY A 228 -12.55 29.72 -48.30
N SER A 229 -11.30 29.31 -48.16
CA SER A 229 -10.21 29.69 -49.07
C SER A 229 -10.41 29.12 -50.48
N HIS A 230 -10.90 27.88 -50.59
CA HIS A 230 -11.25 27.29 -51.87
C HIS A 230 -12.40 28.01 -52.58
N ASP A 231 -13.46 28.38 -51.81
CA ASP A 231 -14.60 29.13 -52.35
C ASP A 231 -14.18 30.53 -52.82
N ILE A 232 -13.30 31.22 -52.09
CA ILE A 232 -12.75 32.52 -52.49
C ILE A 232 -11.93 32.40 -53.78
N ALA A 233 -11.11 31.36 -53.91
CA ALA A 233 -10.33 31.12 -55.12
C ALA A 233 -11.25 30.90 -56.33
N ALA A 234 -12.28 30.05 -56.21
CA ALA A 234 -13.26 29.80 -57.25
C ALA A 234 -14.03 31.06 -57.67
N ALA A 235 -14.46 31.86 -56.69
CA ALA A 235 -15.13 33.14 -56.95
C ALA A 235 -14.21 34.18 -57.65
N SER A 236 -12.91 34.17 -57.29
CA SER A 236 -11.91 35.04 -57.93
C SER A 236 -11.67 34.68 -59.40
N GLU A 237 -11.61 33.37 -59.71
CA GLU A 237 -11.49 32.89 -61.09
C GLU A 237 -12.74 33.19 -61.92
N ASP A 238 -13.95 33.10 -61.34
CA ASP A 238 -15.19 33.49 -62.03
C ASP A 238 -15.20 34.96 -62.29
N LEU A 239 -14.81 35.77 -61.32
CA LEU A 239 -14.72 37.23 -61.48
C LEU A 239 -13.72 37.62 -62.60
N ALA A 240 -12.53 36.97 -62.62
CA ALA A 240 -11.55 37.25 -63.67
C ALA A 240 -12.10 36.90 -65.06
N ARG A 241 -12.78 35.77 -65.26
CA ARG A 241 -13.43 35.39 -66.51
C ARG A 241 -14.51 36.41 -66.96
N ARG A 242 -15.31 36.92 -65.99
CA ARG A 242 -16.32 37.92 -66.25
C ARG A 242 -15.71 39.29 -66.64
N MET A 243 -14.59 39.62 -66.00
CA MET A 243 -13.86 40.89 -66.38
C MET A 243 -13.28 40.80 -67.79
N GLU A 244 -12.68 39.64 -68.16
CA GLU A 244 -12.20 39.39 -69.54
C GLU A 244 -13.33 39.49 -70.57
N SER A 245 -14.48 38.86 -70.30
CA SER A 245 -15.65 38.92 -71.12
C SER A 245 -16.22 40.37 -71.29
N ASN A 246 -16.26 41.10 -70.17
CA ASN A 246 -16.71 42.51 -70.20
C ASN A 246 -15.73 43.43 -70.95
N ALA A 247 -14.42 43.21 -70.83
CA ALA A 247 -13.40 43.93 -71.55
C ALA A 247 -13.54 43.72 -73.07
N ALA A 248 -13.72 42.44 -73.47
CA ALA A 248 -13.95 42.12 -74.88
C ALA A 248 -15.25 42.75 -75.46
N ALA A 249 -16.33 42.77 -74.63
CA ALA A 249 -17.60 43.43 -75.05
C ALA A 249 -17.46 44.94 -75.15
N LEU A 250 -16.67 45.58 -74.30
CA LEU A 250 -16.37 47.02 -74.37
C LEU A 250 -15.54 47.37 -75.60
N GLU A 251 -14.55 46.53 -75.95
CA GLU A 251 -13.79 46.73 -77.21
C GLU A 251 -14.67 46.59 -78.47
N GLN A 252 -15.61 45.63 -78.47
CA GLN A 252 -16.57 45.52 -79.59
C GLN A 252 -17.55 46.70 -79.70
N THR A 253 -17.86 47.38 -78.62
CA THR A 253 -18.78 48.53 -78.68
C THR A 253 -18.07 49.83 -78.99
N ALA A 254 -16.76 49.90 -78.91
CA ALA A 254 -15.94 51.10 -79.19
C ALA A 254 -15.38 51.14 -80.64
N ALA A 255 -15.55 50.02 -81.39
CA ALA A 255 -15.17 49.93 -82.80
C ALA A 255 -16.37 50.18 -83.69
#